data_59162cad4926f0df265d47351771db6c
#
_entry.id   59162cad4926f0df265d47351771db6c
#
_cell.length_a   1.000
_cell.length_b   1.000
_cell.length_c   1.000
_cell.angle_alpha   90.00
_cell.angle_beta   90.00
_cell.angle_gamma   90.00
#
_symmetry.space_group_name_H-M   'P 1'
#
loop_
_entity.id
_entity.type
_entity.pdbx_description
1 polymer ?
#
loop_
_entity_poly.entity_id
_entity_poly.type
_entity_poly.pdbx_seq_one_letter_code
_entity_poly.pdbx_strand_id
1 'polypeptide(L)'
;MSHRISRVLVAGVAVLGIAALGGCATKKYVGEQVGQVSTRVDSVSGQVNDVTAKVADHDTKLANLDQSTKDALERATAAGKLAEGKFLYSQVLQDDSMKFGVSKAALSPEAQARLDAFVEKLKTDNRNVYIEVQGHTDATGPKEVNYRLGEERAEAVRRYLNEHGVALNRIGTISYGADDPVAPNNKRDGRAQNRRVVLIVLA
;
A
#
# COMPACT_ATOMS: atom_id res chain seq x y z
N MET A 1 7.13 -99.99 -32.86
CA MET A 1 6.03 -99.15 -32.28
C MET A 1 6.38 -98.51 -30.91
N SER A 2 7.31 -99.02 -30.16
CA SER A 2 7.68 -98.67 -28.81
C SER A 2 8.37 -97.22 -28.66
N HIS A 3 9.22 -96.86 -29.63
CA HIS A 3 9.98 -95.60 -29.56
C HIS A 3 9.17 -94.30 -29.83
N ARG A 4 8.04 -94.42 -30.53
CA ARG A 4 7.17 -93.24 -30.82
C ARG A 4 6.30 -92.85 -29.63
N ILE A 5 5.84 -93.78 -28.82
CA ILE A 5 5.02 -93.55 -27.64
C ILE A 5 5.85 -92.92 -26.55
N SER A 6 7.11 -93.33 -26.36
CA SER A 6 8.02 -92.76 -25.35
C SER A 6 8.36 -91.30 -25.63
N ARG A 7 8.54 -90.87 -26.88
CA ARG A 7 8.83 -89.50 -27.27
C ARG A 7 7.63 -88.58 -27.09
N VAL A 8 6.44 -89.02 -27.32
CA VAL A 8 5.22 -88.24 -27.12
C VAL A 8 4.92 -88.06 -25.63
N LEU A 9 5.14 -89.05 -24.81
CA LEU A 9 5.00 -88.95 -23.34
C LEU A 9 6.02 -87.98 -22.69
N VAL A 10 7.27 -88.04 -23.15
CA VAL A 10 8.32 -87.15 -22.64
C VAL A 10 8.03 -85.70 -23.08
N ALA A 11 7.58 -85.47 -24.30
CA ALA A 11 7.22 -84.12 -24.78
C ALA A 11 6.00 -83.58 -24.03
N GLY A 12 4.99 -84.41 -23.74
CA GLY A 12 3.79 -84.01 -23.00
C GLY A 12 4.10 -83.63 -21.54
N VAL A 13 4.97 -84.38 -20.85
CA VAL A 13 5.38 -84.04 -19.48
C VAL A 13 6.24 -82.73 -19.42
N ALA A 14 7.11 -82.56 -20.45
CA ALA A 14 7.91 -81.31 -20.51
C ALA A 14 7.05 -80.08 -20.74
N VAL A 15 6.04 -80.15 -21.59
CA VAL A 15 5.11 -79.04 -21.86
C VAL A 15 4.24 -78.73 -20.66
N LEU A 16 3.73 -79.74 -19.94
CA LEU A 16 3.00 -79.56 -18.69
C LEU A 16 3.87 -78.97 -17.55
N GLY A 17 5.13 -79.40 -17.45
CA GLY A 17 6.08 -78.88 -16.48
C GLY A 17 6.41 -77.40 -16.68
N ILE A 18 6.56 -76.96 -17.95
CA ILE A 18 6.84 -75.55 -18.28
C ILE A 18 5.59 -74.67 -17.99
N ALA A 19 4.40 -75.16 -18.27
CA ALA A 19 3.15 -74.45 -17.95
C ALA A 19 2.92 -74.27 -16.45
N ALA A 20 3.29 -75.23 -15.61
CA ALA A 20 3.18 -75.13 -14.15
C ALA A 20 4.21 -74.15 -13.54
N LEU A 21 5.44 -74.17 -14.06
CA LEU A 21 6.49 -73.24 -13.61
C LEU A 21 6.22 -71.75 -14.02
N GLY A 22 5.68 -71.56 -15.24
CA GLY A 22 5.27 -70.21 -15.72
C GLY A 22 4.12 -69.63 -14.93
N GLY A 23 3.15 -70.41 -14.48
CA GLY A 23 2.02 -69.98 -13.68
C GLY A 23 2.42 -69.51 -12.28
N CYS A 24 3.37 -70.19 -11.64
CA CYS A 24 3.90 -69.76 -10.33
C CYS A 24 4.75 -68.46 -10.39
N ALA A 25 5.61 -68.35 -11.41
CA ALA A 25 6.40 -67.15 -11.65
C ALA A 25 5.51 -65.95 -11.97
N THR A 26 4.45 -66.13 -12.73
CA THR A 26 3.48 -65.05 -13.06
C THR A 26 2.71 -64.56 -11.82
N LYS A 27 2.27 -65.49 -10.95
CA LYS A 27 1.59 -65.11 -9.69
C LYS A 27 2.49 -64.31 -8.75
N LYS A 28 3.77 -64.69 -8.62
CA LYS A 28 4.76 -63.96 -7.79
C LYS A 28 5.01 -62.58 -8.36
N TYR A 29 5.24 -62.46 -9.66
CA TYR A 29 5.44 -61.18 -10.32
C TYR A 29 4.23 -60.23 -10.17
N VAL A 30 3.03 -60.74 -10.42
CA VAL A 30 1.81 -59.93 -10.22
C VAL A 30 1.65 -59.50 -8.75
N GLY A 31 1.93 -60.39 -7.79
CA GLY A 31 1.89 -60.08 -6.37
C GLY A 31 2.86 -58.95 -6.01
N GLU A 32 4.10 -58.98 -6.52
CA GLU A 32 5.10 -57.95 -6.30
C GLU A 32 4.67 -56.60 -6.92
N GLN A 33 4.15 -56.60 -8.13
CA GLN A 33 3.67 -55.39 -8.81
C GLN A 33 2.45 -54.78 -8.10
N VAL A 34 1.49 -55.61 -7.70
CA VAL A 34 0.33 -55.17 -6.92
C VAL A 34 0.76 -54.61 -5.58
N GLY A 35 1.73 -55.20 -4.87
CA GLY A 35 2.29 -54.68 -3.65
C GLY A 35 2.93 -53.30 -3.83
N GLN A 36 3.71 -53.08 -4.89
CA GLN A 36 4.30 -51.80 -5.21
C GLN A 36 3.23 -50.71 -5.53
N VAL A 37 2.21 -51.08 -6.28
CA VAL A 37 1.09 -50.19 -6.60
C VAL A 37 0.33 -49.84 -5.31
N SER A 38 0.04 -50.82 -4.47
CA SER A 38 -0.62 -50.56 -3.17
C SER A 38 0.17 -49.56 -2.31
N THR A 39 1.48 -49.77 -2.17
CA THR A 39 2.35 -48.83 -1.41
C THR A 39 2.33 -47.40 -1.99
N ARG A 40 2.30 -47.28 -3.33
CA ARG A 40 2.19 -45.98 -3.98
C ARG A 40 0.82 -45.34 -3.74
N VAL A 41 -0.26 -46.12 -3.80
CA VAL A 41 -1.61 -45.64 -3.50
C VAL A 41 -1.71 -45.13 -2.06
N ASP A 42 -1.17 -45.88 -1.12
CA ASP A 42 -1.13 -45.48 0.31
C ASP A 42 -0.33 -44.18 0.50
N SER A 43 0.81 -44.06 -0.17
CA SER A 43 1.65 -42.83 -0.15
C SER A 43 0.90 -41.65 -0.75
N VAL A 44 0.25 -41.80 -1.90
CA VAL A 44 -0.55 -40.73 -2.54
C VAL A 44 -1.75 -40.37 -1.65
N SER A 45 -2.40 -41.36 -1.06
CA SER A 45 -3.50 -41.09 -0.11
C SER A 45 -3.04 -40.27 1.09
N GLY A 46 -1.87 -40.55 1.66
CA GLY A 46 -1.24 -39.74 2.68
C GLY A 46 -0.98 -38.29 2.23
N GLN A 47 -0.40 -38.11 1.03
CA GLN A 47 -0.14 -36.77 0.47
C GLN A 47 -1.44 -36.00 0.22
N VAL A 48 -2.49 -36.66 -0.27
CA VAL A 48 -3.82 -36.05 -0.46
C VAL A 48 -4.39 -35.54 0.87
N ASN A 49 -4.29 -36.35 1.92
CA ASN A 49 -4.73 -35.94 3.25
C ASN A 49 -3.96 -34.73 3.79
N ASP A 50 -2.63 -34.72 3.59
CA ASP A 50 -1.77 -33.58 3.98
C ASP A 50 -2.13 -32.30 3.20
N VAL A 51 -2.37 -32.41 1.90
CA VAL A 51 -2.80 -31.27 1.07
C VAL A 51 -4.17 -30.78 1.52
N THR A 52 -5.11 -31.70 1.79
CA THR A 52 -6.45 -31.33 2.26
C THR A 52 -6.38 -30.58 3.59
N ALA A 53 -5.54 -31.00 4.54
CA ALA A 53 -5.32 -30.30 5.78
C ALA A 53 -4.72 -28.90 5.58
N LYS A 54 -3.74 -28.76 4.68
CA LYS A 54 -3.15 -27.46 4.33
C LYS A 54 -4.15 -26.52 3.65
N VAL A 55 -5.01 -27.02 2.79
CA VAL A 55 -6.08 -26.23 2.16
C VAL A 55 -7.04 -25.71 3.22
N ALA A 56 -7.48 -26.52 4.15
CA ALA A 56 -8.35 -26.09 5.25
C ALA A 56 -7.69 -25.03 6.15
N ASP A 57 -6.39 -25.14 6.42
CA ASP A 57 -5.62 -24.12 7.14
C ASP A 57 -5.51 -22.81 6.36
N HIS A 58 -5.28 -22.90 5.04
CA HIS A 58 -5.27 -21.71 4.18
C HIS A 58 -6.64 -21.05 4.11
N ASP A 59 -7.73 -21.79 4.01
CA ASP A 59 -9.09 -21.23 4.00
C ASP A 59 -9.37 -20.47 5.30
N THR A 60 -8.95 -21.01 6.43
CA THR A 60 -9.05 -20.34 7.74
C THR A 60 -8.23 -19.04 7.79
N LYS A 61 -6.99 -19.07 7.28
CA LYS A 61 -6.14 -17.88 7.20
C LYS A 61 -6.70 -16.81 6.28
N LEU A 62 -7.26 -17.22 5.14
CA LEU A 62 -7.92 -16.30 4.20
C LEU A 62 -9.14 -15.64 4.83
N ALA A 63 -9.97 -16.38 5.54
CA ALA A 63 -11.12 -15.83 6.25
C ALA A 63 -10.70 -14.81 7.32
N ASN A 64 -9.65 -15.11 8.09
CA ASN A 64 -9.09 -14.19 9.09
C ASN A 64 -8.48 -12.93 8.46
N LEU A 65 -7.80 -13.07 7.31
CA LEU A 65 -7.24 -11.95 6.57
C LEU A 65 -8.34 -11.06 5.99
N ASP A 66 -9.40 -11.65 5.43
CA ASP A 66 -10.57 -10.91 4.91
C ASP A 66 -11.22 -10.08 6.02
N GLN A 67 -11.44 -10.69 7.20
CA GLN A 67 -11.99 -9.98 8.36
C GLN A 67 -11.07 -8.85 8.82
N SER A 68 -9.76 -9.12 8.95
CA SER A 68 -8.77 -8.10 9.34
C SER A 68 -8.70 -6.94 8.34
N THR A 69 -8.84 -7.23 7.05
CA THR A 69 -8.87 -6.21 5.98
C THR A 69 -10.12 -5.34 6.07
N LYS A 70 -11.29 -5.94 6.33
CA LYS A 70 -12.53 -5.21 6.56
C LYS A 70 -12.44 -4.28 7.78
N ASP A 71 -11.93 -4.78 8.90
CA ASP A 71 -11.75 -4.00 10.11
C ASP A 71 -10.76 -2.83 9.90
N ALA A 72 -9.67 -3.08 9.17
CA ALA A 72 -8.71 -2.03 8.83
C ALA A 72 -9.32 -0.95 7.92
N LEU A 73 -10.12 -1.34 6.92
CA LEU A 73 -10.83 -0.42 6.04
C LEU A 73 -11.86 0.41 6.79
N GLU A 74 -12.62 -0.20 7.70
CA GLU A 74 -13.61 0.50 8.53
C GLU A 74 -12.93 1.55 9.43
N ARG A 75 -11.82 1.18 10.10
CA ARG A 75 -11.03 2.13 10.90
C ARG A 75 -10.44 3.25 10.06
N ALA A 76 -9.91 2.95 8.88
CA ALA A 76 -9.39 3.97 7.96
C ALA A 76 -10.49 4.92 7.48
N THR A 77 -11.68 4.39 7.16
CA THR A 77 -12.85 5.18 6.76
C THR A 77 -13.35 6.06 7.91
N ALA A 78 -13.41 5.53 9.12
CA ALA A 78 -13.79 6.30 10.31
C ALA A 78 -12.79 7.42 10.62
N ALA A 79 -11.48 7.12 10.52
CA ALA A 79 -10.43 8.13 10.67
C ALA A 79 -10.50 9.22 9.58
N GLY A 80 -10.77 8.82 8.34
CA GLY A 80 -10.99 9.76 7.22
C GLY A 80 -12.16 10.69 7.49
N LYS A 81 -13.32 10.18 7.93
CA LYS A 81 -14.48 11.00 8.29
C LYS A 81 -14.22 11.96 9.46
N LEU A 82 -13.44 11.52 10.46
CA LEU A 82 -13.03 12.40 11.55
C LEU A 82 -12.11 13.53 11.08
N ALA A 83 -11.21 13.22 10.14
CA ALA A 83 -10.32 14.22 9.53
C ALA A 83 -11.10 15.19 8.63
N GLU A 84 -12.05 14.70 7.81
CA GLU A 84 -12.95 15.54 7.00
C GLU A 84 -13.81 16.46 7.87
N GLY A 85 -14.27 16.00 9.02
CA GLY A 85 -15.06 16.81 9.95
C GLY A 85 -14.28 17.97 10.57
N LYS A 86 -12.94 17.90 10.58
CA LYS A 86 -12.06 18.97 11.07
C LYS A 86 -11.52 19.86 9.95
N PHE A 87 -11.28 19.30 8.77
CA PHE A 87 -10.80 20.02 7.60
C PHE A 87 -11.99 20.64 6.87
N LEU A 88 -12.00 21.94 6.70
CA LEU A 88 -13.04 22.65 5.94
C LEU A 88 -12.60 22.93 4.51
N TYR A 89 -11.48 23.62 4.34
CA TYR A 89 -10.86 23.90 3.03
C TYR A 89 -9.42 24.39 3.19
N SER A 90 -8.68 24.38 2.07
CA SER A 90 -7.35 24.98 2.00
C SER A 90 -7.30 26.05 0.93
N GLN A 91 -6.44 27.04 1.14
CA GLN A 91 -6.08 28.05 0.15
C GLN A 91 -4.58 28.07 -0.03
N VAL A 92 -4.12 27.94 -1.28
CA VAL A 92 -2.71 27.96 -1.63
C VAL A 92 -2.33 29.32 -2.22
N LEU A 93 -1.29 29.92 -1.67
CA LEU A 93 -0.66 31.13 -2.17
C LEU A 93 0.71 30.75 -2.73
N GLN A 94 0.84 30.73 -4.08
CA GLN A 94 2.07 30.36 -4.77
C GLN A 94 2.95 31.58 -5.05
N ASP A 95 4.22 31.32 -5.41
CA ASP A 95 5.27 32.33 -5.66
C ASP A 95 4.87 33.39 -6.71
N ASP A 96 4.14 33.01 -7.76
CA ASP A 96 3.63 33.94 -8.77
C ASP A 96 2.67 34.98 -8.20
N SER A 97 1.99 34.65 -7.08
CA SER A 97 1.08 35.54 -6.37
C SER A 97 1.76 36.23 -5.18
N MET A 98 2.80 35.62 -4.64
CA MET A 98 3.43 36.09 -3.38
C MET A 98 4.75 36.82 -3.64
N LYS A 99 5.34 36.73 -4.86
CA LYS A 99 6.67 37.29 -5.19
C LYS A 99 7.54 37.59 -3.97
N PHE A 100 7.71 36.58 -3.12
CA PHE A 100 8.78 36.66 -2.16
C PHE A 100 10.07 36.67 -2.96
N GLY A 101 10.70 37.82 -3.08
CA GLY A 101 12.05 37.88 -3.62
C GLY A 101 12.90 36.81 -2.94
N VAL A 102 13.90 36.29 -3.62
CA VAL A 102 14.87 35.34 -3.01
C VAL A 102 15.26 35.90 -1.65
N SER A 103 15.01 35.14 -0.58
CA SER A 103 15.26 35.54 0.84
C SER A 103 14.39 36.66 1.39
N LYS A 104 13.19 36.95 0.88
CA LYS A 104 12.26 37.92 1.46
C LYS A 104 10.94 37.29 1.90
N ALA A 105 10.40 37.76 3.01
CA ALA A 105 9.11 37.38 3.57
C ALA A 105 8.03 38.50 3.42
N ALA A 106 8.26 39.47 2.54
CA ALA A 106 7.30 40.53 2.29
C ALA A 106 6.19 40.10 1.34
N LEU A 107 4.94 40.32 1.73
CA LEU A 107 3.76 40.00 0.93
C LEU A 107 3.65 40.96 -0.28
N SER A 108 3.43 40.42 -1.48
CA SER A 108 3.14 41.23 -2.66
C SER A 108 1.71 41.82 -2.59
N PRO A 109 1.40 42.87 -3.36
CA PRO A 109 0.02 43.36 -3.44
C PRO A 109 -0.99 42.32 -3.88
N GLU A 110 -0.61 41.39 -4.77
CA GLU A 110 -1.46 40.30 -5.23
C GLU A 110 -1.72 39.26 -4.12
N ALA A 111 -0.71 38.97 -3.28
CA ALA A 111 -0.88 38.14 -2.09
C ALA A 111 -1.81 38.79 -1.08
N GLN A 112 -1.64 40.09 -0.82
CA GLN A 112 -2.50 40.86 0.07
C GLN A 112 -3.97 40.81 -0.39
N ALA A 113 -4.24 41.08 -1.68
CA ALA A 113 -5.59 41.02 -2.23
C ALA A 113 -6.24 39.62 -2.07
N ARG A 114 -5.47 38.55 -2.20
CA ARG A 114 -5.98 37.17 -1.96
C ARG A 114 -6.24 36.91 -0.48
N LEU A 115 -5.41 37.42 0.40
CA LEU A 115 -5.62 37.33 1.85
C LEU A 115 -6.82 38.15 2.29
N ASP A 116 -7.06 39.33 1.70
CA ASP A 116 -8.25 40.13 1.95
C ASP A 116 -9.52 39.37 1.57
N ALA A 117 -9.55 38.77 0.37
CA ALA A 117 -10.68 37.94 -0.06
C ALA A 117 -10.89 36.73 0.88
N PHE A 118 -9.80 36.13 1.38
CA PHE A 118 -9.86 35.04 2.35
C PHE A 118 -10.45 35.49 3.69
N VAL A 119 -10.03 36.65 4.20
CA VAL A 119 -10.57 37.23 5.46
C VAL A 119 -12.06 37.56 5.33
N GLU A 120 -12.45 38.17 4.21
CA GLU A 120 -13.89 38.46 3.95
C GLU A 120 -14.72 37.19 3.87
N LYS A 121 -14.21 36.11 3.27
CA LYS A 121 -14.86 34.80 3.29
C LYS A 121 -15.01 34.26 4.71
N LEU A 122 -13.97 34.33 5.53
CA LEU A 122 -14.03 33.90 6.93
C LEU A 122 -15.07 34.67 7.74
N LYS A 123 -15.18 36.00 7.52
CA LYS A 123 -16.17 36.84 8.17
C LYS A 123 -17.60 36.48 7.73
N THR A 124 -17.80 36.26 6.43
CA THR A 124 -19.09 35.88 5.87
C THR A 124 -19.55 34.51 6.37
N ASP A 125 -18.66 33.55 6.41
CA ASP A 125 -18.95 32.19 6.91
C ASP A 125 -19.23 32.19 8.42
N ASN A 126 -18.84 33.25 9.15
CA ASN A 126 -19.01 33.47 10.60
C ASN A 126 -18.78 32.22 11.47
N ARG A 127 -17.80 31.42 11.11
CA ARG A 127 -17.45 30.18 11.81
C ARG A 127 -16.27 30.40 12.76
N ASN A 128 -16.34 29.77 13.92
CA ASN A 128 -15.20 29.72 14.82
C ASN A 128 -14.21 28.64 14.34
N VAL A 129 -13.31 29.03 13.43
CA VAL A 129 -12.34 28.14 12.81
C VAL A 129 -10.93 28.41 13.29
N TYR A 130 -10.06 27.42 13.23
CA TYR A 130 -8.62 27.55 13.40
C TYR A 130 -7.94 27.55 12.03
N ILE A 131 -6.93 28.38 11.87
CA ILE A 131 -6.18 28.51 10.61
C ILE A 131 -4.74 28.07 10.86
N GLU A 132 -4.31 27.05 10.17
CA GLU A 132 -2.91 26.64 10.14
C GLU A 132 -2.26 27.22 8.88
N VAL A 133 -1.20 27.99 9.06
CA VAL A 133 -0.43 28.61 7.98
C VAL A 133 0.86 27.83 7.79
N GLN A 134 0.96 27.13 6.67
CA GLN A 134 2.09 26.25 6.34
C GLN A 134 3.04 26.96 5.36
N GLY A 135 4.32 27.11 5.74
CA GLY A 135 5.35 27.69 4.87
C GLY A 135 6.21 26.62 4.20
N HIS A 136 6.31 26.70 2.86
CA HIS A 136 7.09 25.79 2.04
C HIS A 136 8.13 26.53 1.21
N THR A 137 9.24 25.85 0.92
CA THR A 137 10.31 26.34 0.05
C THR A 137 10.62 25.35 -1.07
N ASP A 138 11.39 25.76 -2.03
CA ASP A 138 12.05 24.80 -2.93
C ASP A 138 13.29 24.18 -2.24
N ALA A 139 13.88 23.16 -2.88
CA ALA A 139 15.04 22.45 -2.32
C ALA A 139 16.38 23.18 -2.55
N THR A 140 16.39 24.49 -2.84
CA THR A 140 17.62 25.25 -3.04
C THR A 140 18.17 25.74 -1.71
N GLY A 141 19.42 25.35 -1.41
CA GLY A 141 20.13 25.77 -0.19
C GLY A 141 20.02 24.78 0.98
N PRO A 142 20.64 25.12 2.13
CA PRO A 142 20.64 24.28 3.33
C PRO A 142 19.25 24.10 3.94
N LYS A 143 19.05 22.95 4.57
CA LYS A 143 17.76 22.58 5.18
C LYS A 143 17.31 23.59 6.24
N GLU A 144 18.19 23.99 7.12
CA GLU A 144 17.94 24.94 8.22
C GLU A 144 17.52 26.31 7.68
N VAL A 145 18.13 26.76 6.58
CA VAL A 145 17.78 28.02 5.91
C VAL A 145 16.37 27.93 5.32
N ASN A 146 16.02 26.79 4.70
CA ASN A 146 14.71 26.57 4.14
C ASN A 146 13.61 26.49 5.22
N TYR A 147 13.87 25.84 6.34
CA TYR A 147 12.94 25.84 7.48
C TYR A 147 12.67 27.24 8.00
N ARG A 148 13.72 28.03 8.26
CA ARG A 148 13.58 29.40 8.72
C ARG A 148 12.83 30.27 7.70
N LEU A 149 13.15 30.15 6.42
CA LEU A 149 12.49 30.92 5.36
C LEU A 149 11.00 30.56 5.24
N GLY A 150 10.65 29.28 5.37
CA GLY A 150 9.26 28.83 5.41
C GLY A 150 8.52 29.42 6.62
N GLU A 151 9.14 29.43 7.79
CA GLU A 151 8.58 30.03 9.01
C GLU A 151 8.38 31.53 8.86
N GLU A 152 9.36 32.26 8.36
CA GLU A 152 9.28 33.71 8.12
C GLU A 152 8.11 34.07 7.19
N ARG A 153 7.88 33.27 6.15
CA ARG A 153 6.76 33.44 5.22
C ARG A 153 5.41 33.16 5.89
N ALA A 154 5.30 32.07 6.64
CA ALA A 154 4.09 31.74 7.38
C ALA A 154 3.75 32.81 8.41
N GLU A 155 4.76 33.33 9.12
CA GLU A 155 4.59 34.38 10.12
C GLU A 155 4.20 35.73 9.48
N ALA A 156 4.68 36.06 8.29
CA ALA A 156 4.23 37.24 7.55
C ALA A 156 2.74 37.19 7.22
N VAL A 157 2.25 36.01 6.79
CA VAL A 157 0.82 35.80 6.55
C VAL A 157 0.02 35.86 7.85
N ARG A 158 0.49 35.22 8.93
CA ARG A 158 -0.17 35.28 10.25
C ARG A 158 -0.36 36.71 10.73
N ARG A 159 0.69 37.54 10.63
CA ARG A 159 0.60 38.98 11.01
C ARG A 159 -0.43 39.70 10.16
N TYR A 160 -0.40 39.50 8.85
CA TYR A 160 -1.37 40.11 7.94
C TYR A 160 -2.81 39.75 8.30
N LEU A 161 -3.09 38.46 8.52
CA LEU A 161 -4.42 37.98 8.92
C LEU A 161 -4.87 38.65 10.26
N ASN A 162 -3.95 38.79 11.22
CA ASN A 162 -4.25 39.41 12.49
C ASN A 162 -4.57 40.88 12.36
N GLU A 163 -3.80 41.63 11.56
CA GLU A 163 -4.02 43.05 11.27
C GLU A 163 -5.38 43.29 10.58
N HIS A 164 -5.91 42.26 9.87
CA HIS A 164 -7.20 42.33 9.19
C HIS A 164 -8.35 41.68 9.98
N GLY A 165 -8.14 41.42 11.27
CA GLY A 165 -9.20 41.07 12.23
C GLY A 165 -9.34 39.58 12.57
N VAL A 166 -8.40 38.72 12.16
CA VAL A 166 -8.37 37.32 12.62
C VAL A 166 -7.59 37.25 13.95
N ALA A 167 -8.20 36.73 14.99
CA ALA A 167 -7.57 36.68 16.32
C ALA A 167 -6.34 35.73 16.32
N LEU A 168 -5.24 36.17 16.97
CA LEU A 168 -3.97 35.45 17.01
C LEU A 168 -4.07 34.02 17.56
N ASN A 169 -4.94 33.79 18.54
CA ASN A 169 -5.18 32.48 19.14
C ASN A 169 -5.90 31.50 18.19
N ARG A 170 -6.31 31.96 17.01
CA ARG A 170 -6.93 31.17 15.96
C ARG A 170 -5.99 30.89 14.78
N ILE A 171 -4.74 31.35 14.85
CA ILE A 171 -3.78 31.22 13.76
C ILE A 171 -2.51 30.57 14.29
N GLY A 172 -2.18 29.38 13.81
CA GLY A 172 -0.91 28.72 14.02
C GLY A 172 -0.04 28.78 12.77
N THR A 173 1.27 28.79 12.97
CA THR A 173 2.26 28.70 11.88
C THR A 173 3.08 27.42 11.99
N ILE A 174 3.41 26.84 10.86
CA ILE A 174 4.33 25.71 10.76
C ILE A 174 5.18 25.84 9.48
N SER A 175 6.46 25.50 9.57
CA SER A 175 7.32 25.42 8.40
C SER A 175 7.61 23.96 8.04
N TYR A 176 7.40 23.62 6.79
CA TYR A 176 7.84 22.35 6.21
C TYR A 176 9.18 22.50 5.46
N GLY A 177 9.67 23.76 5.30
CA GLY A 177 10.86 23.98 4.48
C GLY A 177 10.72 23.35 3.10
N ALA A 178 11.69 22.55 2.70
CA ALA A 178 11.68 21.82 1.43
C ALA A 178 11.20 20.35 1.54
N ASP A 179 10.70 19.92 2.71
CA ASP A 179 10.42 18.50 2.99
C ASP A 179 9.10 18.01 2.40
N ASP A 180 8.20 18.92 1.97
CA ASP A 180 6.90 18.59 1.38
C ASP A 180 6.73 19.24 -0.01
N PRO A 181 7.40 18.74 -1.06
CA PRO A 181 7.30 19.30 -2.41
C PRO A 181 6.03 18.85 -3.13
N VAL A 182 5.35 19.79 -3.82
CA VAL A 182 4.20 19.49 -4.69
C VAL A 182 4.59 19.31 -6.16
N ALA A 183 5.83 19.65 -6.52
CA ALA A 183 6.37 19.50 -7.86
C ALA A 183 7.87 19.14 -7.81
N PRO A 184 8.43 18.56 -8.91
CA PRO A 184 9.85 18.23 -8.96
C PRO A 184 10.77 19.46 -8.85
N ASN A 185 11.75 19.44 -7.95
CA ASN A 185 12.69 20.55 -7.71
C ASN A 185 13.76 20.72 -8.79
N ASN A 186 13.90 19.79 -9.75
CA ASN A 186 14.89 19.82 -10.83
C ASN A 186 14.56 20.85 -11.92
N LYS A 187 13.31 21.33 -12.02
CA LYS A 187 12.85 22.33 -12.98
C LYS A 187 12.54 23.65 -12.29
N ARG A 188 12.70 24.76 -13.01
CA ARG A 188 12.40 26.11 -12.51
C ARG A 188 10.93 26.25 -12.12
N ASP A 189 10.02 25.75 -12.96
CA ASP A 189 8.58 25.85 -12.72
C ASP A 189 8.14 25.00 -11.51
N GLY A 190 8.73 23.82 -11.34
CA GLY A 190 8.46 23.00 -10.14
C GLY A 190 8.94 23.66 -8.87
N ARG A 191 10.12 24.29 -8.88
CA ARG A 191 10.59 25.08 -7.73
C ARG A 191 9.68 26.26 -7.44
N ALA A 192 9.16 26.93 -8.43
CA ALA A 192 8.19 28.03 -8.24
C ALA A 192 6.90 27.52 -7.55
N GLN A 193 6.40 26.37 -7.93
CA GLN A 193 5.24 25.73 -7.28
C GLN A 193 5.52 25.32 -5.83
N ASN A 194 6.74 24.92 -5.52
CA ASN A 194 7.13 24.50 -4.17
C ASN A 194 7.27 25.72 -3.23
N ARG A 195 7.67 26.88 -3.73
CA ARG A 195 7.70 28.14 -2.95
C ARG A 195 6.28 28.66 -2.75
N ARG A 196 5.61 28.16 -1.73
CA ARG A 196 4.20 28.45 -1.45
C ARG A 196 3.94 28.62 0.05
N VAL A 197 2.84 29.26 0.36
CA VAL A 197 2.20 29.21 1.68
C VAL A 197 0.81 28.61 1.50
N VAL A 198 0.46 27.67 2.37
CA VAL A 198 -0.86 27.02 2.38
C VAL A 198 -1.59 27.42 3.66
N LEU A 199 -2.84 27.86 3.52
CA LEU A 199 -3.72 28.10 4.65
C LEU A 199 -4.70 26.94 4.75
N ILE A 200 -4.66 26.23 5.87
CA ILE A 200 -5.59 25.13 6.18
C ILE A 200 -6.62 25.65 7.17
N VAL A 201 -7.89 25.57 6.83
CA VAL A 201 -9.00 26.00 7.70
C VAL A 201 -9.61 24.77 8.36
N LEU A 202 -9.61 24.76 9.68
CA LEU A 202 -10.08 23.66 10.52
C LEU A 202 -11.28 24.12 11.38
N ALA A 203 -12.24 23.19 11.57
CA ALA A 203 -13.40 23.39 12.44
C ALA A 203 -13.07 23.13 13.90
#